data_1eed135b46b4125dc470e3c1481e5b96
#
_entry.id   1eed135b46b4125dc470e3c1481e5b96
#
_cell.length_a   1.000
_cell.length_b   1.000
_cell.length_c   1.000
_cell.angle_alpha   90.00
_cell.angle_beta   90.00
_cell.angle_gamma   90.00
#
_symmetry.space_group_name_H-M   'P 1'
#
loop_
_entity.id
_entity.type
_entity.pdbx_description
1 polymer ?
#
loop_
_entity_poly.entity_id
_entity_poly.type
_entity_poly.pdbx_seq_one_letter_code
_entity_poly.pdbx_strand_id
1 'polypeptide(L)'
;MEFKTDALVLRAADYKENDKLLTLFTPSRGKLTAGIRGVRKPKAKLSFAAQSFCFAEYVLAEKGGRYTVISAYLYDGFFPLRSDIVRYYAACAVLEIADSLLMEDGESQALFKIGRAHV
;
A
#
# COMPACT_ATOMS: atom_id res chain seq x y z
N MET A 1 -17.14 -8.27 4.20
CA MET A 1 -16.44 -9.22 3.34
C MET A 1 -14.95 -9.01 3.45
N GLU A 2 -14.18 -10.09 3.54
CA GLU A 2 -12.73 -10.00 3.60
C GLU A 2 -12.11 -10.59 2.35
N PHE A 3 -11.01 -10.00 1.90
CA PHE A 3 -10.29 -10.51 0.74
C PHE A 3 -8.80 -10.19 0.88
N LYS A 4 -7.98 -10.96 0.16
CA LYS A 4 -6.53 -10.76 0.11
C LYS A 4 -6.16 -10.09 -1.20
N THR A 5 -5.20 -9.17 -1.15
CA THR A 5 -4.67 -8.53 -2.35
C THR A 5 -3.22 -8.11 -2.13
N ASP A 6 -2.43 -8.21 -3.19
CA ASP A 6 -1.15 -7.55 -3.20
C ASP A 6 -1.39 -6.04 -3.22
N ALA A 7 -0.58 -5.29 -2.51
CA ALA A 7 -0.72 -3.85 -2.51
C ALA A 7 0.61 -3.17 -2.19
N LEU A 8 0.75 -1.99 -2.77
CA LEU A 8 1.88 -1.10 -2.52
C LEU A 8 1.34 0.16 -1.85
N VAL A 9 1.94 0.56 -0.74
CA VAL A 9 1.52 1.77 -0.06
C VAL A 9 2.10 2.98 -0.77
N LEU A 10 1.25 3.77 -1.39
CA LEU A 10 1.66 5.01 -2.05
C LEU A 10 1.79 6.16 -1.04
N ARG A 11 0.91 6.19 -0.06
CA ARG A 11 0.89 7.24 0.95
C ARG A 11 0.30 6.69 2.24
N ALA A 12 0.83 7.18 3.36
CA ALA A 12 0.30 6.87 4.68
C ALA A 12 0.13 8.18 5.44
N ALA A 13 -1.09 8.47 5.86
CA ALA A 13 -1.41 9.69 6.58
C ALA A 13 -1.95 9.35 7.97
N ASP A 14 -1.57 10.13 8.96
CA ASP A 14 -2.10 9.98 10.32
C ASP A 14 -3.61 10.20 10.30
N TYR A 15 -4.32 9.42 11.06
CA TYR A 15 -5.76 9.48 11.15
C TYR A 15 -6.21 9.18 12.56
N LYS A 16 -7.02 10.07 13.13
CA LYS A 16 -7.42 9.98 14.53
C LYS A 16 -6.17 9.93 15.43
N GLU A 17 -6.30 9.37 16.62
CA GLU A 17 -5.22 9.38 17.59
C GLU A 17 -4.15 8.32 17.33
N ASN A 18 -4.57 7.12 16.94
CA ASN A 18 -3.66 5.98 16.80
C ASN A 18 -3.70 5.28 15.45
N ASP A 19 -4.44 5.82 14.50
CA ASP A 19 -4.71 5.16 13.22
C ASP A 19 -4.00 5.87 12.09
N LYS A 20 -3.97 5.21 10.92
CA LYS A 20 -3.54 5.83 9.66
C LYS A 20 -4.52 5.48 8.56
N LEU A 21 -4.55 6.34 7.53
CA LEU A 21 -5.21 6.05 6.27
C LEU A 21 -4.12 5.77 5.25
N LEU A 22 -4.23 4.64 4.56
CA LEU A 22 -3.28 4.21 3.56
C LEU A 22 -3.88 4.37 2.18
N THR A 23 -3.13 4.95 1.25
CA THR A 23 -3.46 4.90 -0.15
C THR A 23 -2.72 3.70 -0.74
N LEU A 24 -3.46 2.70 -1.16
CA LEU A 24 -2.92 1.44 -1.65
C LEU A 24 -3.10 1.34 -3.16
N PHE A 25 -2.09 0.83 -3.83
CA PHE A 25 -2.14 0.52 -5.25
C PHE A 25 -2.23 -0.99 -5.40
N THR A 26 -3.35 -1.47 -5.95
CA THR A 26 -3.64 -2.90 -6.08
C THR A 26 -3.83 -3.29 -7.55
N PRO A 27 -3.50 -4.55 -7.92
CA PRO A 27 -3.62 -4.97 -9.32
C PRO A 27 -5.05 -5.11 -9.81
N SER A 28 -5.98 -5.50 -8.95
CA SER A 28 -7.35 -5.80 -9.39
C SER A 28 -8.34 -4.70 -9.07
N ARG A 29 -8.05 -3.87 -8.07
CA ARG A 29 -8.99 -2.82 -7.63
C ARG A 29 -8.44 -1.41 -7.82
N GLY A 30 -7.24 -1.28 -8.38
CA GLY A 30 -6.61 0.00 -8.59
C GLY A 30 -6.20 0.67 -7.29
N LYS A 31 -6.27 2.00 -7.29
CA LYS A 31 -5.94 2.80 -6.12
C LYS A 31 -7.15 2.83 -5.19
N LEU A 32 -6.92 2.47 -3.91
CA LEU A 32 -7.98 2.54 -2.91
C LEU A 32 -7.42 3.07 -1.59
N THR A 33 -8.32 3.52 -0.73
CA THR A 33 -7.98 4.03 0.60
C THR A 33 -8.45 3.03 1.65
N ALA A 34 -7.55 2.64 2.54
CA ALA A 34 -7.85 1.71 3.61
C ALA A 34 -7.38 2.28 4.95
N GLY A 35 -8.22 2.13 5.97
CA GLY A 35 -7.85 2.47 7.34
C GLY A 35 -7.06 1.34 7.97
N ILE A 36 -6.09 1.69 8.80
CA ILE A 36 -5.35 0.71 9.59
C ILE A 36 -5.33 1.21 11.04
N ARG A 37 -5.93 0.43 11.93
CA ARG A 37 -6.19 0.85 13.31
C ARG A 37 -5.02 0.57 14.23
N GLY A 38 -4.75 1.49 15.14
CA GLY A 38 -3.81 1.28 16.24
C GLY A 38 -2.35 1.23 15.85
N VAL A 39 -2.01 1.54 14.61
CA VAL A 39 -0.62 1.36 14.11
C VAL A 39 0.35 2.40 14.66
N ARG A 40 -0.15 3.49 15.20
CA ARG A 40 0.70 4.53 15.78
C ARG A 40 1.08 4.23 17.23
N LYS A 41 0.51 3.18 17.82
CA LYS A 41 0.87 2.74 19.16
C LYS A 41 2.28 2.16 19.15
N PRO A 42 3.07 2.33 20.22
CA PRO A 42 4.48 1.95 20.23
C PRO A 42 4.78 0.48 19.90
N LYS A 43 3.87 -0.44 20.23
CA LYS A 43 4.10 -1.87 20.01
C LYS A 43 3.16 -2.46 18.96
N ALA A 44 2.71 -1.65 18.01
CA ALA A 44 1.79 -2.11 16.99
C ALA A 44 2.45 -3.14 16.06
N LYS A 45 1.83 -4.32 15.95
CA LYS A 45 2.37 -5.42 15.11
C LYS A 45 2.35 -5.07 13.62
N LEU A 46 1.40 -4.26 13.19
CA LEU A 46 1.24 -3.91 11.77
C LEU A 46 1.89 -2.57 11.41
N SER A 47 2.76 -2.03 12.27
CA SER A 47 3.38 -0.74 11.97
C SER A 47 4.18 -0.76 10.66
N PHE A 48 4.80 -1.90 10.31
CA PHE A 48 5.52 -2.04 9.05
C PHE A 48 4.60 -1.84 7.84
N ALA A 49 3.35 -2.30 7.94
CA ALA A 49 2.39 -2.27 6.86
C ALA A 49 1.83 -0.86 6.60
N ALA A 50 2.05 0.06 7.53
CA ALA A 50 1.56 1.43 7.44
C ALA A 50 2.65 2.41 6.97
N GLN A 51 3.75 1.90 6.45
CA GLN A 51 4.84 2.74 5.96
C GLN A 51 4.74 2.92 4.45
N SER A 52 5.05 4.12 3.99
CA SER A 52 5.08 4.40 2.55
C SER A 52 6.05 3.45 1.86
N PHE A 53 5.66 3.00 0.68
CA PHE A 53 6.43 2.10 -0.17
C PHE A 53 6.57 0.67 0.38
N CYS A 54 5.76 0.31 1.36
CA CYS A 54 5.66 -1.08 1.77
C CYS A 54 4.90 -1.86 0.68
N PHE A 55 5.46 -2.97 0.26
CA PHE A 55 4.81 -3.90 -0.67
C PHE A 55 4.55 -5.20 0.08
N ALA A 56 3.29 -5.56 0.18
CA ALA A 56 2.88 -6.70 0.99
C ALA A 56 1.56 -7.28 0.48
N GLU A 57 1.23 -8.47 0.96
CA GLU A 57 -0.11 -9.01 0.80
C GLU A 57 -0.96 -8.51 1.95
N TYR A 58 -2.03 -7.80 1.63
CA TYR A 58 -2.94 -7.25 2.61
C TYR A 58 -4.22 -8.05 2.66
N VAL A 59 -4.72 -8.28 3.88
CA VAL A 59 -6.07 -8.78 4.08
C VAL A 59 -6.93 -7.57 4.44
N LEU A 60 -7.91 -7.28 3.60
CA LEU A 60 -8.77 -6.12 3.75
C LEU A 60 -10.20 -6.55 4.04
N ALA A 61 -10.87 -5.82 4.91
CA ALA A 61 -12.31 -5.95 5.11
C ALA A 61 -12.99 -4.80 4.41
N GLU A 62 -14.04 -5.10 3.67
CA GLU A 62 -14.88 -4.09 3.01
C GLU A 62 -16.24 -4.05 3.66
N LYS A 63 -16.69 -2.85 4.03
CA LYS A 63 -18.01 -2.63 4.58
C LYS A 63 -18.50 -1.26 4.18
N GLY A 64 -19.62 -1.21 3.46
CA GLY A 64 -20.22 0.05 3.04
C GLY A 64 -19.29 0.90 2.17
N GLY A 65 -18.50 0.28 1.31
CA GLY A 65 -17.56 0.97 0.45
C GLY A 65 -16.27 1.41 1.14
N ARG A 66 -16.09 1.06 2.40
CA ARG A 66 -14.88 1.40 3.15
C ARG A 66 -14.03 0.16 3.37
N TYR A 67 -12.71 0.36 3.31
CA TYR A 67 -11.74 -0.72 3.48
C TYR A 67 -10.98 -0.53 4.79
N THR A 68 -10.72 -1.65 5.48
CA THR A 68 -9.92 -1.68 6.70
C THR A 68 -8.90 -2.80 6.59
N VAL A 69 -7.64 -2.51 6.95
CA VAL A 69 -6.59 -3.54 6.97
C VAL A 69 -6.78 -4.43 8.19
N ILE A 70 -6.95 -5.73 7.93
CA ILE A 70 -7.07 -6.74 8.99
C ILE A 70 -5.70 -7.31 9.33
N SER A 71 -4.90 -7.62 8.32
CA SER A 71 -3.55 -8.13 8.50
C SER A 71 -2.74 -7.88 7.23
N ALA A 72 -1.43 -8.11 7.31
CA ALA A 72 -0.53 -7.93 6.18
C ALA A 72 0.68 -8.87 6.32
N TYR A 73 1.20 -9.32 5.19
CA TYR A 73 2.37 -10.19 5.11
C TYR A 73 3.37 -9.60 4.14
N LEU A 74 4.56 -9.29 4.65
CA LEU A 74 5.61 -8.63 3.88
C LEU A 74 6.24 -9.61 2.88
N TYR A 75 6.47 -9.15 1.66
CA TYR A 75 7.18 -9.95 0.67
C TYR A 75 8.69 -9.77 0.81
N ASP A 76 9.41 -10.90 0.93
CA ASP A 76 10.86 -10.88 1.11
C ASP A 76 11.60 -10.22 -0.04
N GLY A 77 11.16 -10.46 -1.26
CA GLY A 77 11.84 -9.98 -2.47
C GLY A 77 11.82 -8.47 -2.64
N PHE A 78 11.01 -7.75 -1.89
CA PHE A 78 10.94 -6.30 -1.99
C PHE A 78 11.96 -5.60 -1.10
N PHE A 79 12.49 -6.29 -0.10
CA PHE A 79 13.40 -5.71 0.86
C PHE A 79 14.72 -5.22 0.24
N PRO A 80 15.36 -5.96 -0.69
CA PRO A 80 16.59 -5.47 -1.34
C PRO A 80 16.42 -4.16 -2.10
N LEU A 81 15.25 -3.90 -2.65
CA LEU A 81 14.99 -2.63 -3.33
C LEU A 81 15.11 -1.45 -2.38
N ARG A 82 14.67 -1.62 -1.13
CA ARG A 82 14.73 -0.55 -0.13
C ARG A 82 16.15 -0.28 0.33
N SER A 83 17.04 -1.24 0.25
CA SER A 83 18.43 -1.09 0.69
C SER A 83 19.33 -0.48 -0.39
N ASP A 84 18.83 -0.35 -1.63
CA ASP A 84 19.55 0.29 -2.73
C ASP A 84 19.00 1.70 -2.89
N ILE A 85 19.77 2.71 -2.49
CA ILE A 85 19.33 4.09 -2.45
C ILE A 85 18.88 4.60 -3.81
N VAL A 86 19.63 4.28 -4.87
CA VAL A 86 19.28 4.75 -6.21
C VAL A 86 17.93 4.17 -6.65
N ARG A 87 17.76 2.87 -6.48
CA ARG A 87 16.50 2.21 -6.81
C ARG A 87 15.36 2.71 -5.94
N TYR A 88 15.64 2.98 -4.68
CA TYR A 88 14.63 3.49 -3.76
C TYR A 88 14.10 4.84 -4.23
N TYR A 89 14.99 5.78 -4.58
CA TYR A 89 14.55 7.08 -5.06
C TYR A 89 13.81 6.98 -6.39
N ALA A 90 14.26 6.10 -7.29
CA ALA A 90 13.57 5.89 -8.56
C ALA A 90 12.16 5.34 -8.32
N ALA A 91 12.03 4.38 -7.40
CA ALA A 91 10.73 3.82 -7.05
C ALA A 91 9.81 4.89 -6.44
N CYS A 92 10.34 5.74 -5.57
CA CYS A 92 9.58 6.84 -4.98
C CYS A 92 9.03 7.78 -6.04
N ALA A 93 9.85 8.14 -7.03
CA ALA A 93 9.42 9.02 -8.11
C ALA A 93 8.29 8.38 -8.94
N VAL A 94 8.42 7.09 -9.25
CA VAL A 94 7.38 6.36 -9.98
C VAL A 94 6.09 6.33 -9.18
N LEU A 95 6.18 6.08 -7.86
CA LEU A 95 4.99 6.01 -7.01
C LEU A 95 4.31 7.37 -6.88
N GLU A 96 5.05 8.45 -6.80
CA GLU A 96 4.47 9.79 -6.76
C GLU A 96 3.72 10.11 -8.05
N ILE A 97 4.31 9.75 -9.20
CA ILE A 97 3.65 9.93 -10.49
C ILE A 97 2.38 9.08 -10.55
N ALA A 98 2.46 7.83 -10.11
CA ALA A 98 1.30 6.94 -10.10
C ALA A 98 0.19 7.49 -9.21
N ASP A 99 0.52 7.97 -8.02
CA ASP A 99 -0.46 8.52 -7.09
C ASP A 99 -1.18 9.75 -7.68
N SER A 100 -0.48 10.58 -8.44
CA SER A 100 -1.07 11.77 -9.02
C SER A 100 -1.89 11.48 -10.28
N LEU A 101 -1.59 10.41 -11.00
CA LEU A 101 -2.25 10.11 -12.27
C LEU A 101 -3.35 9.07 -12.18
N LEU A 102 -3.31 8.18 -11.18
CA LEU A 102 -4.24 7.07 -11.10
C LEU A 102 -5.57 7.48 -10.49
N MET A 103 -6.65 6.92 -11.05
CA MET A 103 -7.99 7.02 -10.48
C MET A 103 -8.22 5.82 -9.56
N GLU A 104 -9.04 5.99 -8.54
CA GLU A 104 -9.40 4.88 -7.69
C GLU A 104 -10.23 3.86 -8.47
N ASP A 105 -9.92 2.59 -8.23
CA ASP A 105 -10.56 1.42 -8.80
C ASP A 105 -10.39 1.26 -10.31
N GLY A 106 -9.85 0.13 -10.68
CA GLY A 106 -9.97 -0.46 -12.00
C GLY A 106 -8.96 -0.02 -13.04
N GLU A 107 -8.77 1.26 -13.23
CA GLU A 107 -8.00 1.73 -14.38
C GLU A 107 -6.49 1.62 -14.20
N SER A 108 -6.03 1.35 -13.00
CA SER A 108 -4.61 1.29 -12.69
C SER A 108 -3.98 -0.09 -12.89
N GLN A 109 -4.76 -1.11 -13.24
CA GLN A 109 -4.23 -2.47 -13.34
C GLN A 109 -3.10 -2.59 -14.36
N ALA A 110 -3.24 -1.94 -15.51
CA ALA A 110 -2.20 -1.97 -16.53
C ALA A 110 -0.91 -1.34 -16.05
N LEU A 111 -1.01 -0.20 -15.35
CA LEU A 111 0.17 0.48 -14.79
C LEU A 111 0.81 -0.33 -13.68
N PHE A 112 0.02 -1.03 -12.88
CA PHE A 112 0.55 -1.91 -11.86
C PHE A 112 1.39 -3.02 -12.48
N LYS A 113 0.89 -3.64 -13.56
CA LYS A 113 1.61 -4.70 -14.26
C LYS A 113 2.90 -4.17 -14.89
N ILE A 114 2.88 -2.98 -15.47
CA ILE A 114 4.06 -2.36 -16.05
C ILE A 114 5.10 -2.11 -14.95
N GLY A 115 4.70 -1.57 -13.82
CA GLY A 115 5.59 -1.34 -12.69
C GLY A 115 6.25 -2.62 -12.19
N ARG A 116 5.50 -3.71 -12.11
CA ARG A 116 6.05 -5.02 -11.69
C ARG A 116 7.05 -5.56 -12.69
N ALA A 117 6.83 -5.32 -13.98
CA ALA A 117 7.72 -5.81 -15.02
C ALA A 117 9.06 -5.06 -15.03
N HIS A 118 9.09 -3.82 -14.59
CA HIS A 118 10.27 -2.97 -14.65
C HIS A 118 11.00 -2.82 -13.31
N VAL A 119 10.41 -3.32 -12.25
CA VAL A 119 11.01 -3.35 -10.93
C VAL A 119 11.66 -4.69 -10.67
#